data_40317bbd5efb975997d4dde147d7f866
#
_entry.id   40317bbd5efb975997d4dde147d7f866
#
_cell.length_a   1.000
_cell.length_b   1.000
_cell.length_c   1.000
_cell.angle_alpha   90.00
_cell.angle_beta   90.00
_cell.angle_gamma   90.00
#
_symmetry.space_group_name_H-M   'P 1'
#
loop_
_entity.id
_entity.type
_entity.pdbx_description
1 polymer ?
#
loop_
_entity_poly.entity_id
_entity_poly.type
_entity_poly.pdbx_seq_one_letter_code
_entity_poly.pdbx_strand_id
1 'polypeptide(L)'
;MIEYTVQVDENATRWYLNGEFHREDGPAIEYADGYKEWWVNGKRHREDGPAYERANGAKAWWINGEELSEDEFNARNTTKELTVG
;
A
#
# COMPACT_ATOMS: atom_id res chain seq x y z
N MET A 1 -19.55 -3.44 10.68
CA MET A 1 -18.24 -3.81 11.24
C MET A 1 -17.38 -4.47 10.16
N ILE A 2 -16.13 -4.07 10.07
CA ILE A 2 -15.21 -4.67 9.10
C ILE A 2 -14.52 -5.86 9.76
N GLU A 3 -14.59 -7.00 9.09
CA GLU A 3 -13.91 -8.20 9.57
C GLU A 3 -12.79 -8.56 8.60
N TYR A 4 -11.57 -8.47 9.08
CA TYR A 4 -10.40 -8.90 8.32
C TYR A 4 -10.11 -10.37 8.58
N THR A 5 -9.59 -11.04 7.55
CA THR A 5 -8.93 -12.33 7.72
C THR A 5 -7.43 -12.06 7.69
N VAL A 6 -6.74 -12.44 8.75
CA VAL A 6 -5.29 -12.24 8.83
C VAL A 6 -4.64 -13.62 8.81
N GLN A 7 -3.81 -13.84 7.80
CA GLN A 7 -3.09 -15.09 7.64
C GLN A 7 -1.62 -14.87 7.99
N VAL A 8 -1.12 -15.64 8.95
CA VAL A 8 0.26 -15.51 9.41
C VAL A 8 0.97 -16.83 9.21
N ASP A 9 2.11 -16.79 8.52
CA ASP A 9 2.99 -17.95 8.44
C ASP A 9 4.44 -17.47 8.60
N GLU A 10 5.40 -18.37 8.46
CA GLU A 10 6.81 -18.03 8.67
C GLU A 10 7.36 -17.08 7.62
N ASN A 11 6.68 -16.92 6.49
CA ASN A 11 7.14 -16.07 5.38
C ASN A 11 6.51 -14.70 5.38
N ALA A 12 5.26 -14.57 5.82
CA ALA A 12 4.54 -13.31 5.69
C ALA A 12 3.30 -13.24 6.58
N THR A 13 2.85 -12.01 6.80
CA THR A 13 1.53 -11.72 7.36
C THR A 13 0.71 -11.07 6.26
N ARG A 14 -0.48 -11.58 6.01
CA ARG A 14 -1.35 -11.12 4.94
C ARG A 14 -2.72 -10.75 5.50
N TRP A 15 -3.24 -9.61 5.05
CA TRP A 15 -4.55 -9.09 5.47
C TRP A 15 -5.52 -9.16 4.30
N TYR A 16 -6.69 -9.72 4.53
CA TYR A 16 -7.73 -9.87 3.51
C TYR A 16 -9.04 -9.26 4.00
N LEU A 17 -9.79 -8.70 3.08
CA LEU A 17 -11.18 -8.30 3.31
C LEU A 17 -11.98 -8.79 2.13
N ASN A 18 -13.03 -9.61 2.39
CA ASN A 18 -13.86 -10.20 1.35
C ASN A 18 -13.04 -10.96 0.29
N GLY A 19 -11.97 -11.65 0.75
CA GLY A 19 -11.14 -12.45 -0.14
C GLY A 19 -10.10 -11.69 -0.93
N GLU A 20 -10.01 -10.38 -0.76
CA GLU A 20 -9.03 -9.55 -1.46
C GLU A 20 -8.02 -8.96 -0.48
N PHE A 21 -6.78 -8.75 -0.92
CA PHE A 21 -5.81 -8.04 -0.09
C PHE A 21 -6.35 -6.66 0.23
N HIS A 22 -6.35 -6.32 1.52
CA HIS A 22 -6.89 -5.04 1.95
C HIS A 22 -6.43 -4.70 3.36
N ARG A 23 -5.89 -3.50 3.52
CA ARG A 23 -5.64 -2.93 4.84
C ARG A 23 -5.50 -1.43 4.67
N GLU A 24 -6.20 -0.65 5.50
CA GLU A 24 -6.21 0.81 5.35
C GLU A 24 -5.19 1.51 6.23
N ASP A 25 -4.78 0.89 7.33
CA ASP A 25 -3.88 1.53 8.31
C ASP A 25 -2.46 0.97 8.30
N GLY A 26 -2.08 0.28 7.25
CA GLY A 26 -0.75 -0.29 7.14
C GLY A 26 -0.63 -1.17 5.92
N PRO A 27 0.50 -1.87 5.77
CA PRO A 27 0.67 -2.78 4.63
C PRO A 27 -0.24 -3.98 4.75
N ALA A 28 -0.85 -4.37 3.64
CA ALA A 28 -1.70 -5.55 3.61
C ALA A 28 -0.88 -6.83 3.57
N ILE A 29 0.37 -6.74 3.13
CA ILE A 29 1.30 -7.88 3.15
C ILE A 29 2.62 -7.42 3.73
N GLU A 30 3.09 -8.11 4.76
CA GLU A 30 4.42 -7.89 5.32
C GLU A 30 5.18 -9.19 5.28
N TYR A 31 6.29 -9.21 4.56
CA TYR A 31 7.14 -10.40 4.47
C TYR A 31 8.19 -10.38 5.57
N ALA A 32 8.61 -11.56 5.97
CA ALA A 32 9.60 -11.71 7.03
C ALA A 32 10.93 -11.03 6.73
N ASP A 33 11.26 -10.86 5.45
CA ASP A 33 12.51 -10.21 5.01
C ASP A 33 12.41 -8.69 4.93
N GLY A 34 11.29 -8.10 5.35
CA GLY A 34 11.11 -6.65 5.36
C GLY A 34 10.42 -6.08 4.13
N TYR A 35 10.04 -6.90 3.19
CA TYR A 35 9.28 -6.49 2.01
C TYR A 35 7.85 -6.18 2.44
N LYS A 36 7.28 -5.07 1.98
CA LYS A 36 5.92 -4.66 2.34
C LYS A 36 5.15 -4.20 1.11
N GLU A 37 3.84 -4.49 1.11
CA GLU A 37 2.95 -4.05 0.05
C GLU A 37 1.66 -3.52 0.65
N TRP A 38 1.19 -2.37 0.15
CA TRP A 38 -0.08 -1.77 0.54
C TRP A 38 -1.13 -2.07 -0.52
N TRP A 39 -2.25 -2.62 -0.10
CA TRP A 39 -3.35 -3.01 -0.98
C TRP A 39 -4.66 -2.55 -0.38
N VAL A 40 -5.56 -2.05 -1.23
CA VAL A 40 -6.93 -1.69 -0.86
C VAL A 40 -7.85 -2.24 -1.94
N ASN A 41 -8.85 -3.03 -1.53
CA ASN A 41 -9.82 -3.65 -2.43
C ASN A 41 -9.15 -4.43 -3.57
N GLY A 42 -8.09 -5.18 -3.26
CA GLY A 42 -7.41 -6.00 -4.24
C GLY A 42 -6.50 -5.26 -5.20
N LYS A 43 -6.24 -3.97 -4.95
CA LYS A 43 -5.37 -3.16 -5.81
C LYS A 43 -4.26 -2.54 -4.97
N ARG A 44 -3.05 -2.47 -5.53
CA ARG A 44 -1.97 -1.74 -4.85
C ARG A 44 -2.38 -0.29 -4.75
N HIS A 45 -2.31 0.25 -3.52
CA HIS A 45 -2.77 1.61 -3.28
C HIS A 45 -2.24 2.13 -1.95
N ARG A 46 -1.63 3.32 -2.00
CA ARG A 46 -1.26 4.04 -0.79
C ARG A 46 -1.18 5.52 -1.12
N GLU A 47 -1.87 6.36 -0.34
CA GLU A 47 -1.93 7.80 -0.62
C GLU A 47 -0.86 8.60 0.11
N ASP A 48 -0.25 8.05 1.15
CA ASP A 48 0.72 8.79 1.97
C ASP A 48 2.15 8.27 1.81
N GLY A 49 2.42 7.49 0.79
CA GLY A 49 3.76 6.97 0.56
C GLY A 49 3.77 5.91 -0.53
N PRO A 50 4.91 5.20 -0.66
CA PRO A 50 4.99 4.11 -1.64
C PRO A 50 4.12 2.94 -1.23
N ALA A 51 3.46 2.32 -2.21
CA ALA A 51 2.61 1.15 -1.98
C ALA A 51 3.42 -0.16 -1.97
N TYR A 52 4.68 -0.07 -2.21
CA TYR A 52 5.60 -1.21 -2.31
C TYR A 52 6.95 -0.76 -1.76
N GLU A 53 7.48 -1.51 -0.79
CA GLU A 53 8.79 -1.22 -0.20
C GLU A 53 9.56 -2.51 0.02
N ARG A 54 10.81 -2.51 -0.39
CA ARG A 54 11.74 -3.62 -0.12
C ARG A 54 12.71 -3.27 0.98
N ALA A 55 13.26 -4.29 1.62
CA ALA A 55 14.25 -4.11 2.68
C ALA A 55 15.49 -3.37 2.16
N ASN A 56 15.83 -3.50 0.88
CA ASN A 56 16.98 -2.83 0.27
C ASN A 56 16.74 -1.37 -0.10
N GLY A 57 15.55 -0.83 0.23
CA GLY A 57 15.20 0.56 -0.05
C GLY A 57 14.47 0.80 -1.36
N ALA A 58 14.29 -0.22 -2.19
CA ALA A 58 13.52 -0.06 -3.43
C ALA A 58 12.07 0.24 -3.10
N LYS A 59 11.46 1.18 -3.84
CA LYS A 59 10.10 1.65 -3.58
C LYS A 59 9.36 1.84 -4.90
N ALA A 60 8.02 1.70 -4.83
CA ALA A 60 7.16 2.01 -5.97
C ALA A 60 5.86 2.61 -5.47
N TRP A 61 5.35 3.61 -6.18
CA TRP A 61 4.14 4.35 -5.81
C TRP A 61 2.98 3.90 -6.68
N TRP A 62 1.84 3.59 -6.05
CA TRP A 62 0.65 3.07 -6.73
C TRP A 62 -0.60 3.72 -6.18
N ILE A 63 -1.49 4.13 -7.07
CA ILE A 63 -2.82 4.65 -6.71
C ILE A 63 -3.86 3.86 -7.50
N ASN A 64 -4.75 3.18 -6.79
CA ASN A 64 -5.82 2.37 -7.38
C ASN A 64 -5.33 1.39 -8.44
N GLY A 65 -4.17 0.75 -8.19
CA GLY A 65 -3.61 -0.24 -9.09
C GLY A 65 -2.82 0.33 -10.26
N GLU A 66 -2.62 1.64 -10.28
CA GLU A 66 -1.84 2.30 -11.34
C GLU A 66 -0.54 2.82 -10.77
N GLU A 67 0.57 2.43 -11.37
CA GLU A 67 1.88 2.85 -10.91
C GLU A 67 2.19 4.28 -11.34
N LEU A 68 2.75 5.07 -10.40
CA LEU A 68 3.20 6.44 -10.65
C LEU A 68 4.69 6.52 -10.36
N SER A 69 5.37 7.45 -11.04
CA SER A 69 6.72 7.81 -10.63
C SER A 69 6.65 8.58 -9.31
N GLU A 70 7.77 8.67 -8.62
CA GLU A 70 7.84 9.45 -7.38
C GLU A 70 7.46 10.90 -7.64
N ASP A 71 7.93 11.47 -8.74
CA ASP A 71 7.63 12.86 -9.09
C ASP A 71 6.13 13.05 -9.35
N GLU A 72 5.50 12.12 -10.05
CA GLU A 72 4.06 12.17 -10.30
C GLU A 72 3.27 12.08 -9.00
N PHE A 73 3.70 11.20 -8.10
CA PHE A 73 3.06 11.04 -6.81
C PHE A 73 3.16 12.33 -5.98
N ASN A 74 4.34 12.92 -5.93
CA ASN A 74 4.58 14.15 -5.17
C ASN A 74 3.83 15.33 -5.78
N ALA A 75 3.77 15.44 -7.09
CA ALA A 75 3.02 16.49 -7.77
C ALA A 75 1.53 16.40 -7.48
N ARG A 76 0.99 15.19 -7.44
CA ARG A 76 -0.40 14.94 -7.11
C ARG A 76 -0.73 15.43 -5.70
N ASN A 77 0.13 15.13 -4.74
CA ASN A 77 -0.07 15.53 -3.35
C ASN A 77 0.06 17.06 -3.19
N THR A 78 1.01 17.67 -3.88
CA THR A 78 1.19 19.12 -3.86
C THR A 78 -0.02 19.84 -4.45
N THR A 79 -0.53 19.35 -5.57
CA THR A 79 -1.73 19.91 -6.20
C THR A 79 -2.93 19.82 -5.25
N LYS A 80 -3.05 18.71 -4.56
CA LYS A 80 -4.12 18.50 -3.59
C LYS A 80 -4.04 19.51 -2.45
N GLU A 81 -2.85 19.82 -1.98
CA GLU A 81 -2.63 20.82 -0.93
C GLU A 81 -2.98 22.22 -1.42
N LEU A 82 -2.61 22.56 -2.63
CA LEU A 82 -2.87 23.88 -3.19
C LEU A 82 -4.36 24.16 -3.38
N THR A 83 -5.14 23.12 -3.66
CA THR A 83 -6.59 23.31 -3.87
C THR A 83 -7.34 23.50 -2.55
N VAL A 84 -6.74 23.18 -1.44
CA VAL A 84 -7.36 23.35 -0.12
C VAL A 84 -7.25 24.79 0.36
N GLY A 85 -6.22 25.47 -0.04
CA GLY A 85 -6.01 26.88 0.30
C GLY A 85 -6.96 27.82 -0.42
#